data_75575d10ef41f69ca06ad568a99ef6bc
#
_entry.id   75575d10ef41f69ca06ad568a99ef6bc
#
_cell.length_a   1.000
_cell.length_b   1.000
_cell.length_c   1.000
_cell.angle_alpha   90.00
_cell.angle_beta   90.00
_cell.angle_gamma   90.00
#
_symmetry.space_group_name_H-M   'P 1'
#
loop_
_entity.id
_entity.type
_entity.pdbx_description
1 polymer ?
#
loop_
_entity_poly.entity_id
_entity_poly.type
_entity_poly.pdbx_seq_one_letter_code
_entity_poly.pdbx_strand_id
1 'polypeptide(L)'
;MSLPDFTMRQLLEAGVHFGHQSHRWNPKMAEYIFGARNNIHIIDLAQTVPMLHRALQAVSDTVARGGRILFVGTKRQAQDGVAEAAKRSAQYFVNSRWLGGTLTNWKTISGSIKRLRHLDEVLSSGDASAYTKKERLTLQRERDKLDRSLGGIKDMGGLPDLIFVIDTNKEDIAIQEAQRLNIPVAAIVDTNCDPKGITYLVPGNDDAGRAISLYCDLIARAAIDGISRAQGDAGIDIGAAVKPTAEELPATAGFQGLAGPRGTADDLKKLTGVSGEIEKKLNDLGIFHHWQLAELDSATAHKIGEEVGLPSRADAWVAQAKALTAEAE
;
A
#
# COMPACT_ATOMS: atom_id res chain seq x y z
N MET A 1 -4.12 -9.14 15.14
CA MET A 1 -2.68 -9.10 14.81
C MET A 1 -1.93 -8.60 16.03
N SER A 2 -0.64 -8.86 16.15
CA SER A 2 0.19 -8.37 17.27
C SER A 2 0.93 -7.11 16.83
N LEU A 3 1.30 -6.28 17.80
CA LEU A 3 2.20 -5.14 17.57
C LEU A 3 3.41 -5.56 16.73
N PRO A 4 3.93 -4.67 15.86
CA PRO A 4 5.11 -4.98 15.05
C PRO A 4 6.29 -5.36 15.93
N ASP A 5 6.84 -6.53 15.69
CA ASP A 5 8.04 -7.01 16.36
C ASP A 5 9.31 -6.44 15.68
N PHE A 6 10.29 -6.09 16.48
CA PHE A 6 11.60 -5.62 16.03
C PHE A 6 12.67 -6.01 17.03
N THR A 7 13.89 -6.18 16.56
CA THR A 7 15.04 -6.58 17.38
C THR A 7 16.04 -5.46 17.52
N MET A 8 16.78 -5.46 18.64
CA MET A 8 17.92 -4.54 18.84
C MET A 8 18.94 -4.62 17.69
N ARG A 9 19.11 -5.81 17.11
CA ARG A 9 19.99 -6.03 15.95
C ARG A 9 19.54 -5.25 14.73
N GLN A 10 18.22 -5.24 14.43
CA GLN A 10 17.65 -4.44 13.33
C GLN A 10 17.88 -2.94 13.55
N LEU A 11 17.71 -2.45 14.77
CA LEU A 11 18.00 -1.06 15.12
C LEU A 11 19.48 -0.73 14.90
N LEU A 12 20.38 -1.63 15.30
CA LEU A 12 21.81 -1.46 15.11
C LEU A 12 22.21 -1.44 13.63
N GLU A 13 21.67 -2.37 12.82
CA GLU A 13 21.90 -2.48 11.37
C GLU A 13 21.35 -1.27 10.60
N ALA A 14 20.23 -0.70 11.05
CA ALA A 14 19.67 0.52 10.52
C ALA A 14 20.46 1.79 10.91
N GLY A 15 21.36 1.69 11.90
CA GLY A 15 22.17 2.80 12.37
C GLY A 15 21.44 3.76 13.32
N VAL A 16 20.43 3.26 14.04
CA VAL A 16 19.65 4.02 15.03
C VAL A 16 20.51 4.57 16.17
N HIS A 17 21.58 3.87 16.52
CA HIS A 17 22.48 4.20 17.62
C HIS A 17 23.44 5.36 17.34
N PHE A 18 23.58 5.80 16.10
CA PHE A 18 24.42 6.96 15.77
C PHE A 18 23.67 8.25 16.06
N GLY A 19 24.25 9.07 16.92
CA GLY A 19 23.81 10.43 17.14
C GLY A 19 24.66 11.44 16.37
N HIS A 20 24.56 12.68 16.75
CA HIS A 20 25.32 13.79 16.18
C HIS A 20 26.73 13.91 16.76
N GLN A 21 27.53 14.79 16.16
CA GLN A 21 28.87 15.13 16.65
C GLN A 21 28.81 15.72 18.05
N SER A 22 29.77 15.36 18.91
CA SER A 22 29.78 15.70 20.35
C SER A 22 29.66 17.20 20.66
N HIS A 23 30.12 18.09 19.76
CA HIS A 23 30.00 19.53 19.97
C HIS A 23 28.60 20.10 19.67
N ARG A 24 27.71 19.31 19.06
CA ARG A 24 26.32 19.72 18.74
C ARG A 24 25.26 19.18 19.69
N TRP A 25 25.65 18.42 20.67
CA TRP A 25 24.71 17.73 21.55
C TRP A 25 23.92 18.67 22.46
N ASN A 26 22.76 18.22 22.88
CA ASN A 26 21.99 18.89 23.93
C ASN A 26 22.25 18.18 25.27
N PRO A 27 22.66 18.91 26.33
CA PRO A 27 22.90 18.32 27.66
C PRO A 27 21.71 17.58 28.25
N LYS A 28 20.47 17.94 27.88
CA LYS A 28 19.24 17.25 28.30
C LYS A 28 19.13 15.84 27.79
N MET A 29 19.90 15.50 26.75
CA MET A 29 19.94 14.14 26.16
C MET A 29 21.00 13.26 26.85
N ALA A 30 21.70 13.74 27.87
CA ALA A 30 22.79 13.01 28.54
C ALA A 30 22.37 11.62 29.03
N GLU A 31 21.16 11.47 29.54
CA GLU A 31 20.63 10.19 30.05
C GLU A 31 20.40 9.12 28.98
N TYR A 32 20.26 9.53 27.69
CA TYR A 32 20.03 8.63 26.56
C TYR A 32 21.30 8.33 25.77
N ILE A 33 22.44 8.87 26.17
CA ILE A 33 23.72 8.72 25.50
C ILE A 33 24.55 7.64 26.21
N PHE A 34 24.86 6.56 25.49
CA PHE A 34 25.73 5.49 26.00
C PHE A 34 27.22 5.95 26.14
N GLY A 35 27.68 6.78 25.21
CA GLY A 35 29.04 7.27 25.18
C GLY A 35 29.34 8.03 23.87
N ALA A 36 30.63 8.27 23.63
CA ALA A 36 31.09 8.89 22.38
C ALA A 36 32.23 8.09 21.77
N ARG A 37 32.21 7.95 20.45
CA ARG A 37 33.27 7.29 19.65
C ARG A 37 33.55 8.15 18.42
N ASN A 38 34.81 8.43 18.14
CA ASN A 38 35.21 9.26 17.01
C ASN A 38 34.48 10.62 16.94
N ASN A 39 34.30 11.28 18.07
CA ASN A 39 33.56 12.54 18.22
C ASN A 39 32.06 12.46 17.81
N ILE A 40 31.48 11.27 17.76
CA ILE A 40 30.07 11.06 17.53
C ILE A 40 29.47 10.41 18.76
N HIS A 41 28.34 10.93 19.26
CA HIS A 41 27.59 10.31 20.34
C HIS A 41 26.94 9.01 19.90
N ILE A 42 26.94 8.03 20.79
CA ILE A 42 26.25 6.75 20.61
C ILE A 42 25.04 6.74 21.52
N ILE A 43 23.88 6.53 20.96
CA ILE A 43 22.60 6.46 21.67
C ILE A 43 22.45 5.07 22.31
N ASP A 44 21.93 5.02 23.51
CA ASP A 44 21.69 3.79 24.25
C ASP A 44 20.44 3.05 23.72
N LEU A 45 20.67 2.02 22.91
CA LEU A 45 19.57 1.20 22.36
C LEU A 45 18.81 0.40 23.43
N ALA A 46 19.40 0.14 24.60
CA ALA A 46 18.70 -0.55 25.67
C ALA A 46 17.53 0.30 26.21
N GLN A 47 17.65 1.62 26.15
CA GLN A 47 16.56 2.54 26.45
C GLN A 47 15.64 2.78 25.24
N THR A 48 16.21 2.86 24.03
CA THR A 48 15.41 3.07 22.79
C THR A 48 14.35 1.98 22.59
N VAL A 49 14.72 0.71 22.79
CA VAL A 49 13.80 -0.43 22.55
C VAL A 49 12.49 -0.31 23.35
N PRO A 50 12.50 -0.21 24.71
CA PRO A 50 11.26 -0.11 25.48
C PRO A 50 10.50 1.20 25.21
N MET A 51 11.19 2.30 24.90
CA MET A 51 10.55 3.58 24.58
C MET A 51 9.86 3.53 23.22
N LEU A 52 10.47 2.91 22.22
CA LEU A 52 9.86 2.69 20.92
C LEU A 52 8.63 1.77 21.03
N HIS A 53 8.70 0.69 21.82
CA HIS A 53 7.53 -0.16 22.08
C HIS A 53 6.35 0.62 22.68
N ARG A 54 6.61 1.51 23.64
CA ARG A 54 5.56 2.38 24.20
C ARG A 54 4.95 3.31 23.14
N ALA A 55 5.77 3.86 22.27
CA ALA A 55 5.29 4.71 21.18
C ALA A 55 4.42 3.90 20.19
N LEU A 56 4.84 2.70 19.80
CA LEU A 56 4.08 1.80 18.92
C LEU A 56 2.74 1.40 19.55
N GLN A 57 2.74 1.06 20.85
CA GLN A 57 1.52 0.75 21.59
C GLN A 57 0.56 1.95 21.61
N ALA A 58 1.05 3.16 21.89
CA ALA A 58 0.23 4.36 21.89
C ALA A 58 -0.39 4.66 20.51
N VAL A 59 0.36 4.42 19.42
CA VAL A 59 -0.13 4.56 18.05
C VAL A 59 -1.24 3.54 17.77
N SER A 60 -1.00 2.25 18.06
CA SER A 60 -2.00 1.19 17.85
C SER A 60 -3.27 1.45 18.66
N ASP A 61 -3.14 1.81 19.94
CA ASP A 61 -4.29 2.11 20.82
C ASP A 61 -5.07 3.36 20.39
N THR A 62 -4.39 4.37 19.85
CA THR A 62 -5.04 5.57 19.35
C THR A 62 -5.87 5.24 18.11
N VAL A 63 -5.31 4.49 17.17
CA VAL A 63 -6.02 4.09 15.94
C VAL A 63 -7.14 3.10 16.24
N ALA A 64 -6.94 2.15 17.19
CA ALA A 64 -7.98 1.21 17.61
C ALA A 64 -9.24 1.91 18.16
N ARG A 65 -9.08 3.09 18.78
CA ARG A 65 -10.20 3.94 19.20
C ARG A 65 -10.80 4.83 18.10
N GLY A 66 -10.38 4.64 16.85
CA GLY A 66 -10.78 5.46 15.72
C GLY A 66 -10.06 6.81 15.61
N GLY A 67 -8.98 7.00 16.38
CA GLY A 67 -8.15 8.22 16.36
C GLY A 67 -7.28 8.31 15.10
N ARG A 68 -6.84 9.53 14.81
CA ARG A 68 -6.05 9.88 13.63
C ARG A 68 -4.62 10.16 14.01
N ILE A 69 -3.70 9.62 13.23
CA ILE A 69 -2.27 9.87 13.38
C ILE A 69 -1.81 10.84 12.30
N LEU A 70 -1.06 11.87 12.70
CA LEU A 70 -0.41 12.77 11.76
C LEU A 70 1.10 12.52 11.78
N PHE A 71 1.62 12.05 10.65
CA PHE A 71 3.06 11.89 10.44
C PHE A 71 3.66 13.23 10.02
N VAL A 72 4.71 13.67 10.70
CA VAL A 72 5.40 14.95 10.42
C VAL A 72 6.88 14.71 10.21
N GLY A 73 7.39 15.12 9.07
CA GLY A 73 8.80 15.02 8.74
C GLY A 73 9.13 15.77 7.46
N THR A 74 9.59 17.02 7.63
CA THR A 74 9.95 17.88 6.49
C THR A 74 11.42 17.78 6.11
N LYS A 75 12.20 16.95 6.80
CA LYS A 75 13.59 16.65 6.48
C LYS A 75 13.66 15.89 5.16
N ARG A 76 14.58 16.28 4.26
CA ARG A 76 14.69 15.69 2.93
C ARG A 76 14.77 14.15 2.94
N GLN A 77 15.47 13.58 3.91
CA GLN A 77 15.61 12.14 4.09
C GLN A 77 14.32 11.46 4.56
N ALA A 78 13.41 12.22 5.22
CA ALA A 78 12.17 11.70 5.79
C ALA A 78 10.95 11.88 4.89
N GLN A 79 10.98 12.82 3.94
CA GLN A 79 9.83 13.25 3.15
C GLN A 79 9.09 12.10 2.47
N ASP A 80 9.82 11.24 1.79
CA ASP A 80 9.22 10.14 1.01
C ASP A 80 8.75 9.00 1.94
N GLY A 81 9.59 8.62 2.93
CA GLY A 81 9.25 7.57 3.88
C GLY A 81 8.03 7.90 4.75
N VAL A 82 7.91 9.15 5.19
CA VAL A 82 6.75 9.65 5.93
C VAL A 82 5.48 9.59 5.08
N ALA A 83 5.54 10.06 3.83
CA ALA A 83 4.39 10.04 2.94
C ALA A 83 3.93 8.62 2.59
N GLU A 84 4.87 7.71 2.31
CA GLU A 84 4.59 6.32 2.00
C GLU A 84 3.98 5.58 3.20
N ALA A 85 4.59 5.73 4.39
CA ALA A 85 4.11 5.11 5.62
C ALA A 85 2.68 5.56 5.97
N ALA A 86 2.41 6.86 5.90
CA ALA A 86 1.08 7.40 6.18
C ALA A 86 0.03 6.90 5.17
N LYS A 87 0.34 6.89 3.87
CA LYS A 87 -0.56 6.35 2.83
C LYS A 87 -0.86 4.88 3.05
N ARG A 88 0.17 4.06 3.34
CA ARG A 88 0.03 2.62 3.56
C ARG A 88 -0.84 2.29 4.77
N SER A 89 -0.80 3.14 5.80
CA SER A 89 -1.58 2.97 7.03
C SER A 89 -2.90 3.75 7.04
N ALA A 90 -3.32 4.33 5.91
CA ALA A 90 -4.50 5.19 5.80
C ALA A 90 -4.52 6.34 6.82
N GLN A 91 -3.34 6.90 7.10
CA GLN A 91 -3.15 8.02 8.01
C GLN A 91 -2.71 9.28 7.25
N TYR A 92 -2.49 10.36 7.96
CA TYR A 92 -2.24 11.69 7.40
C TYR A 92 -0.77 12.08 7.55
N PHE A 93 -0.29 13.00 6.70
CA PHE A 93 1.11 13.42 6.75
C PHE A 93 1.34 14.88 6.35
N VAL A 94 2.43 15.44 6.87
CA VAL A 94 3.04 16.69 6.41
C VAL A 94 4.53 16.40 6.16
N ASN A 95 4.95 16.40 4.90
CA ASN A 95 6.31 16.02 4.50
C ASN A 95 7.09 17.12 3.78
N SER A 96 6.48 18.26 3.48
CA SER A 96 7.15 19.33 2.74
C SER A 96 7.48 20.52 3.63
N ARG A 97 6.49 21.21 4.15
CA ARG A 97 6.67 22.37 5.04
C ARG A 97 5.51 22.43 6.02
N TRP A 98 5.83 22.54 7.30
CA TRP A 98 4.83 22.85 8.31
C TRP A 98 4.40 24.32 8.17
N LEU A 99 3.13 24.56 8.04
CA LEU A 99 2.57 25.92 8.02
C LEU A 99 2.26 26.31 9.48
N GLY A 100 2.81 27.43 9.95
CA GLY A 100 2.46 27.92 11.29
C GLY A 100 0.95 28.10 11.43
N GLY A 101 0.39 27.55 12.52
CA GLY A 101 -1.05 27.54 12.75
C GLY A 101 -1.78 26.32 12.12
N THR A 102 -1.07 25.33 11.64
CA THR A 102 -1.68 24.12 11.03
C THR A 102 -2.66 23.45 11.99
N LEU A 103 -2.34 23.32 13.26
CA LEU A 103 -3.21 22.76 14.28
C LEU A 103 -3.99 23.86 15.02
N THR A 104 -3.30 24.89 15.51
CA THR A 104 -3.87 25.95 16.33
C THR A 104 -4.83 26.86 15.59
N ASN A 105 -4.71 27.00 14.28
CA ASN A 105 -5.62 27.75 13.43
C ASN A 105 -6.27 26.87 12.35
N TRP A 106 -6.79 25.71 12.76
CA TRP A 106 -7.39 24.72 11.87
C TRP A 106 -8.53 25.29 10.99
N LYS A 107 -9.28 26.27 11.50
CA LYS A 107 -10.35 26.93 10.72
C LYS A 107 -9.81 27.57 9.44
N THR A 108 -8.69 28.26 9.50
CA THR A 108 -8.07 28.89 8.31
C THR A 108 -7.45 27.83 7.38
N ILE A 109 -6.78 26.82 7.96
CA ILE A 109 -6.20 25.70 7.20
C ILE A 109 -7.30 24.93 6.46
N SER A 110 -8.43 24.63 7.10
CA SER A 110 -9.55 23.95 6.44
C SER A 110 -10.17 24.79 5.31
N GLY A 111 -10.12 26.11 5.39
CA GLY A 111 -10.45 26.99 4.26
C GLY A 111 -9.49 26.81 3.06
N SER A 112 -8.20 26.72 3.34
CA SER A 112 -7.19 26.46 2.29
C SER A 112 -7.32 25.04 1.71
N ILE A 113 -7.68 24.05 2.51
CA ILE A 113 -7.99 22.69 2.04
C ILE A 113 -9.22 22.68 1.12
N LYS A 114 -10.27 23.41 1.49
CA LYS A 114 -11.45 23.56 0.62
C LYS A 114 -11.09 24.20 -0.73
N ARG A 115 -10.21 25.21 -0.71
CA ARG A 115 -9.69 25.82 -1.94
C ARG A 115 -8.92 24.82 -2.78
N LEU A 116 -8.06 23.98 -2.16
CA LEU A 116 -7.32 22.91 -2.86
C LEU A 116 -8.29 21.93 -3.54
N ARG A 117 -9.30 21.44 -2.83
CA ARG A 117 -10.32 20.52 -3.38
C ARG A 117 -11.08 21.15 -4.55
N HIS A 118 -11.49 22.41 -4.40
CA HIS A 118 -12.15 23.14 -5.48
C HIS A 118 -11.26 23.27 -6.73
N LEU A 119 -9.95 23.54 -6.57
CA LEU A 119 -9.00 23.56 -7.67
C LEU A 119 -8.82 22.17 -8.32
N ASP A 120 -8.79 21.10 -7.52
CA ASP A 120 -8.77 19.72 -8.03
C ASP A 120 -10.02 19.43 -8.88
N GLU A 121 -11.20 19.82 -8.42
CA GLU A 121 -12.48 19.66 -9.13
C GLU A 121 -12.48 20.42 -10.46
N VAL A 122 -12.15 21.73 -10.44
CA VAL A 122 -12.12 22.58 -11.64
C VAL A 122 -11.11 22.09 -12.68
N LEU A 123 -9.94 21.60 -12.24
CA LEU A 123 -8.91 21.11 -13.15
C LEU A 123 -9.19 19.70 -13.69
N SER A 124 -9.96 18.89 -12.98
CA SER A 124 -10.33 17.52 -13.40
C SER A 124 -11.63 17.46 -14.18
N SER A 125 -12.57 18.38 -13.94
CA SER A 125 -13.81 18.49 -14.68
C SER A 125 -13.60 19.10 -16.07
N GLY A 126 -14.55 18.83 -16.99
CA GLY A 126 -14.57 19.44 -18.33
C GLY A 126 -14.63 20.98 -18.33
N ASP A 127 -14.93 21.60 -17.19
CA ASP A 127 -14.99 23.06 -16.97
C ASP A 127 -13.61 23.73 -17.16
N ALA A 128 -12.53 22.97 -17.12
CA ALA A 128 -11.19 23.48 -17.45
C ALA A 128 -11.12 24.09 -18.87
N SER A 129 -12.02 23.72 -19.76
CA SER A 129 -12.13 24.29 -21.12
C SER A 129 -12.69 25.72 -21.14
N ALA A 130 -13.39 26.16 -20.09
CA ALA A 130 -13.92 27.52 -19.96
C ALA A 130 -12.82 28.56 -19.63
N TYR A 131 -11.64 28.09 -19.16
CA TYR A 131 -10.51 28.97 -18.84
C TYR A 131 -9.51 29.07 -19.97
N THR A 132 -8.92 30.26 -20.14
CA THR A 132 -7.79 30.42 -21.07
C THR A 132 -6.60 29.58 -20.62
N LYS A 133 -5.71 29.25 -21.57
CA LYS A 133 -4.48 28.49 -21.30
C LYS A 133 -3.63 29.10 -20.16
N LYS A 134 -3.56 30.46 -20.13
CA LYS A 134 -2.82 31.19 -19.10
C LYS A 134 -3.47 31.07 -17.72
N GLU A 135 -4.78 31.22 -17.63
CA GLU A 135 -5.53 31.08 -16.37
C GLU A 135 -5.41 29.64 -15.83
N ARG A 136 -5.59 28.65 -16.69
CA ARG A 136 -5.44 27.23 -16.29
C ARG A 136 -4.05 26.94 -15.73
N LEU A 137 -2.99 27.46 -16.34
CA LEU A 137 -1.62 27.31 -15.83
C LEU A 137 -1.45 27.99 -14.45
N THR A 138 -2.11 29.13 -14.24
CA THR A 138 -2.07 29.84 -12.95
C THR A 138 -2.78 29.04 -11.86
N LEU A 139 -3.99 28.51 -12.15
CA LEU A 139 -4.74 27.67 -11.24
C LEU A 139 -3.97 26.37 -10.91
N GLN A 140 -3.33 25.76 -11.91
CA GLN A 140 -2.51 24.57 -11.71
C GLN A 140 -1.32 24.85 -10.79
N ARG A 141 -0.63 25.95 -10.95
CA ARG A 141 0.49 26.35 -10.07
C ARG A 141 0.01 26.62 -8.62
N GLU A 142 -1.15 27.26 -8.46
CA GLU A 142 -1.77 27.46 -7.15
C GLU A 142 -2.12 26.13 -6.48
N ARG A 143 -2.75 25.23 -7.23
CA ARG A 143 -3.09 23.88 -6.80
C ARG A 143 -1.85 23.10 -6.38
N ASP A 144 -0.80 23.06 -7.20
CA ASP A 144 0.44 22.33 -6.91
C ASP A 144 1.16 22.88 -5.67
N LYS A 145 1.10 24.20 -5.45
CA LYS A 145 1.63 24.84 -4.24
C LYS A 145 0.88 24.42 -2.98
N LEU A 146 -0.46 24.40 -3.04
CA LEU A 146 -1.32 23.98 -1.92
C LEU A 146 -1.19 22.46 -1.67
N ASP A 147 -1.20 21.66 -2.72
CA ASP A 147 -1.08 20.20 -2.62
C ASP A 147 0.23 19.76 -1.99
N ARG A 148 1.34 20.42 -2.32
CA ARG A 148 2.64 20.16 -1.71
C ARG A 148 2.62 20.35 -0.18
N SER A 149 1.86 21.32 0.33
CA SER A 149 1.84 21.64 1.76
C SER A 149 0.70 20.98 2.53
N LEU A 150 -0.46 20.80 1.89
CA LEU A 150 -1.71 20.38 2.53
C LEU A 150 -2.26 19.06 1.97
N GLY A 151 -1.70 18.54 0.89
CA GLY A 151 -2.19 17.33 0.22
C GLY A 151 -2.28 16.12 1.16
N GLY A 152 -1.31 15.96 2.05
CA GLY A 152 -1.30 14.85 3.02
C GLY A 152 -2.34 14.97 4.15
N ILE A 153 -2.94 16.13 4.34
CA ILE A 153 -3.97 16.38 5.39
C ILE A 153 -5.33 16.77 4.81
N LYS A 154 -5.48 16.75 3.49
CA LYS A 154 -6.72 17.19 2.84
C LYS A 154 -7.96 16.40 3.30
N ASP A 155 -7.80 15.11 3.62
CA ASP A 155 -8.90 14.22 4.01
C ASP A 155 -9.01 13.99 5.53
N MET A 156 -8.18 14.68 6.33
CA MET A 156 -8.14 14.51 7.79
C MET A 156 -9.42 14.95 8.51
N GLY A 157 -10.11 15.97 7.98
CA GLY A 157 -11.42 16.42 8.46
C GLY A 157 -11.43 17.12 9.82
N GLY A 158 -10.39 17.01 10.63
CA GLY A 158 -10.25 17.60 11.96
C GLY A 158 -8.82 17.52 12.48
N LEU A 159 -8.64 17.81 13.78
CA LEU A 159 -7.33 17.67 14.43
C LEU A 159 -6.94 16.20 14.60
N PRO A 160 -5.64 15.88 14.59
CA PRO A 160 -5.15 14.54 14.88
C PRO A 160 -5.20 14.25 16.39
N ASP A 161 -5.31 12.97 16.74
CA ASP A 161 -5.32 12.50 18.13
C ASP A 161 -3.91 12.16 18.64
N LEU A 162 -2.95 11.96 17.72
CA LEU A 162 -1.53 11.81 18.01
C LEU A 162 -0.71 12.30 16.82
N ILE A 163 0.43 12.95 17.09
CA ILE A 163 1.40 13.28 16.05
C ILE A 163 2.67 12.43 16.21
N PHE A 164 3.20 11.94 15.09
CA PHE A 164 4.51 11.29 15.02
C PHE A 164 5.48 12.20 14.29
N VAL A 165 6.60 12.54 14.94
CA VAL A 165 7.55 13.55 14.46
C VAL A 165 8.93 12.95 14.25
N ILE A 166 9.55 13.28 13.13
CA ILE A 166 10.98 13.00 12.87
C ILE A 166 11.72 14.32 12.78
N ASP A 167 12.80 14.45 13.55
CA ASP A 167 13.61 15.66 13.73
C ASP A 167 12.86 16.78 14.47
N THR A 168 12.92 16.72 15.80
CA THR A 168 12.21 17.67 16.68
C THR A 168 12.74 19.10 16.59
N ASN A 169 14.01 19.30 16.22
CA ASN A 169 14.57 20.66 16.03
C ASN A 169 13.94 21.36 14.82
N LYS A 170 13.66 20.60 13.76
CA LYS A 170 13.09 21.16 12.54
C LYS A 170 11.58 21.37 12.66
N GLU A 171 10.91 20.49 13.39
CA GLU A 171 9.46 20.50 13.56
C GLU A 171 9.00 21.10 14.92
N ASP A 172 9.83 21.97 15.51
CA ASP A 172 9.55 22.61 16.80
C ASP A 172 8.19 23.32 16.83
N ILE A 173 7.81 24.00 15.76
CA ILE A 173 6.50 24.68 15.66
C ILE A 173 5.35 23.67 15.75
N ALA A 174 5.47 22.51 15.09
CA ALA A 174 4.46 21.46 15.14
C ALA A 174 4.29 20.90 16.56
N ILE A 175 5.41 20.68 17.25
CA ILE A 175 5.42 20.19 18.63
C ILE A 175 4.78 21.21 19.57
N GLN A 176 5.14 22.51 19.47
CA GLN A 176 4.56 23.57 20.28
C GLN A 176 3.05 23.73 20.05
N GLU A 177 2.60 23.61 18.79
CA GLU A 177 1.17 23.66 18.48
C GLU A 177 0.41 22.46 19.09
N ALA A 178 0.99 21.25 18.98
CA ALA A 178 0.42 20.04 19.57
C ALA A 178 0.30 20.16 21.10
N GLN A 179 1.35 20.65 21.76
CA GLN A 179 1.35 20.88 23.21
C GLN A 179 0.26 21.86 23.65
N ARG A 180 0.07 22.98 22.91
CA ARG A 180 -1.00 23.94 23.18
C ARG A 180 -2.40 23.35 23.12
N LEU A 181 -2.57 22.32 22.28
CA LEU A 181 -3.83 21.62 22.09
C LEU A 181 -3.95 20.33 22.89
N ASN A 182 -2.95 20.01 23.72
CA ASN A 182 -2.84 18.77 24.49
C ASN A 182 -2.89 17.50 23.59
N ILE A 183 -2.37 17.60 22.38
CA ILE A 183 -2.24 16.45 21.48
C ILE A 183 -0.94 15.73 21.83
N PRO A 184 -0.96 14.42 22.13
CA PRO A 184 0.24 13.66 22.45
C PRO A 184 1.20 13.59 21.26
N VAL A 185 2.49 13.73 21.56
CA VAL A 185 3.58 13.73 20.59
C VAL A 185 4.42 12.50 20.78
N ALA A 186 4.52 11.66 19.76
CA ALA A 186 5.54 10.63 19.63
C ALA A 186 6.65 11.16 18.72
N ALA A 187 7.90 11.16 19.17
CA ALA A 187 8.98 11.74 18.37
C ALA A 187 10.27 10.93 18.45
N ILE A 188 10.96 10.88 17.32
CA ILE A 188 12.36 10.44 17.26
C ILE A 188 13.23 11.63 17.64
N VAL A 189 14.07 11.42 18.65
CA VAL A 189 14.88 12.48 19.28
C VAL A 189 16.34 12.10 19.21
N ASP A 190 17.09 12.85 18.43
CA ASP A 190 18.54 12.67 18.33
C ASP A 190 19.28 13.47 19.44
N THR A 191 20.55 13.25 19.58
CA THR A 191 21.41 13.80 20.64
C THR A 191 21.55 15.34 20.64
N ASN A 192 21.19 16.01 19.55
CA ASN A 192 21.19 17.48 19.40
C ASN A 192 19.82 18.11 19.72
N CYS A 193 18.80 17.32 20.01
CA CYS A 193 17.42 17.75 20.19
C CYS A 193 17.06 18.05 21.65
N ASP A 194 15.99 18.82 21.88
CA ASP A 194 15.41 19.03 23.21
C ASP A 194 14.28 18.00 23.45
N PRO A 195 14.39 17.13 24.47
CA PRO A 195 13.36 16.14 24.78
C PRO A 195 12.09 16.73 25.41
N LYS A 196 12.08 18.02 25.72
CA LYS A 196 10.99 18.65 26.45
C LYS A 196 9.69 18.66 25.66
N GLY A 197 8.60 18.24 26.32
CA GLY A 197 7.23 18.32 25.76
C GLY A 197 6.86 17.20 24.80
N ILE A 198 7.66 16.15 24.74
CA ILE A 198 7.39 14.95 23.97
C ILE A 198 6.78 13.91 24.91
N THR A 199 5.60 13.39 24.54
CA THR A 199 4.86 12.42 25.36
C THR A 199 5.48 11.02 25.25
N TYR A 200 5.82 10.61 24.03
CA TYR A 200 6.46 9.32 23.73
C TYR A 200 7.79 9.58 23.04
N LEU A 201 8.80 9.83 23.84
CA LEU A 201 10.16 10.07 23.38
C LEU A 201 10.80 8.75 22.95
N VAL A 202 11.44 8.75 21.78
CA VAL A 202 12.23 7.63 21.26
C VAL A 202 13.62 8.15 20.91
N PRO A 203 14.64 7.86 21.70
CA PRO A 203 16.02 8.24 21.37
C PRO A 203 16.47 7.51 20.13
N GLY A 204 16.96 8.21 19.12
CA GLY A 204 17.39 7.58 17.88
C GLY A 204 17.86 8.56 16.82
N ASN A 205 18.56 8.02 15.83
CA ASN A 205 19.10 8.76 14.70
C ASN A 205 17.99 9.28 13.78
N ASP A 206 17.95 10.57 13.54
CA ASP A 206 16.99 11.23 12.66
C ASP A 206 17.57 11.63 11.28
N ASP A 207 18.85 11.29 11.02
CA ASP A 207 19.57 11.61 9.78
C ASP A 207 19.67 10.43 8.81
N ALA A 208 19.84 9.23 9.33
CA ALA A 208 20.07 8.05 8.51
C ALA A 208 18.78 7.57 7.82
N GLY A 209 18.75 7.59 6.51
CA GLY A 209 17.57 7.15 5.72
C GLY A 209 17.07 5.75 6.09
N ARG A 210 17.98 4.81 6.40
CA ARG A 210 17.61 3.44 6.84
C ARG A 210 16.91 3.45 8.21
N ALA A 211 17.38 4.28 9.16
CA ALA A 211 16.76 4.42 10.47
C ALA A 211 15.38 5.05 10.35
N ILE A 212 15.26 6.12 9.56
CA ILE A 212 13.98 6.79 9.26
C ILE A 212 12.98 5.83 8.61
N SER A 213 13.40 5.06 7.61
CA SER A 213 12.54 4.06 6.96
C SER A 213 12.07 3.00 7.94
N LEU A 214 12.93 2.53 8.86
CA LEU A 214 12.56 1.56 9.88
C LEU A 214 11.51 2.13 10.83
N TYR A 215 11.68 3.36 11.35
CA TYR A 215 10.67 3.99 12.21
C TYR A 215 9.34 4.16 11.50
N CYS A 216 9.36 4.70 10.27
CA CYS A 216 8.16 4.87 9.47
C CYS A 216 7.42 3.54 9.24
N ASP A 217 8.15 2.46 8.94
CA ASP A 217 7.58 1.13 8.75
C ASP A 217 6.94 0.60 10.04
N LEU A 218 7.63 0.69 11.18
CA LEU A 218 7.12 0.23 12.47
C LEU A 218 5.88 1.01 12.91
N ILE A 219 5.87 2.33 12.80
CA ILE A 219 4.72 3.17 13.13
C ILE A 219 3.53 2.87 12.20
N ALA A 220 3.78 2.70 10.90
CA ALA A 220 2.71 2.34 9.96
C ALA A 220 2.10 0.96 10.27
N ARG A 221 2.92 -0.04 10.60
CA ARG A 221 2.43 -1.36 11.02
C ARG A 221 1.64 -1.30 12.33
N ALA A 222 2.07 -0.47 13.30
CA ALA A 222 1.34 -0.26 14.53
C ALA A 222 -0.03 0.39 14.27
N ALA A 223 -0.11 1.34 13.34
CA ALA A 223 -1.38 1.93 12.94
C ALA A 223 -2.29 0.91 12.23
N ILE A 224 -1.75 0.06 11.35
CA ILE A 224 -2.49 -1.03 10.69
C ILE A 224 -3.00 -2.05 11.72
N ASP A 225 -2.19 -2.41 12.72
CA ASP A 225 -2.62 -3.27 13.83
C ASP A 225 -3.80 -2.65 14.58
N GLY A 226 -3.74 -1.33 14.87
CA GLY A 226 -4.84 -0.58 15.48
C GLY A 226 -6.11 -0.63 14.64
N ILE A 227 -6.04 -0.45 13.32
CA ILE A 227 -7.20 -0.59 12.41
C ILE A 227 -7.78 -2.00 12.48
N SER A 228 -6.93 -3.03 12.43
CA SER A 228 -7.35 -4.43 12.51
C SER A 228 -8.04 -4.75 13.84
N ARG A 229 -7.55 -4.19 14.96
CA ARG A 229 -8.18 -4.32 16.30
C ARG A 229 -9.54 -3.64 16.35
N ALA A 230 -9.65 -2.41 15.83
CA ALA A 230 -10.92 -1.71 15.76
C ALA A 230 -11.97 -2.46 14.94
N GLN A 231 -11.59 -3.10 13.84
CA GLN A 231 -12.49 -3.91 13.01
C GLN A 231 -12.87 -5.22 13.68
N GLY A 232 -11.93 -5.87 14.38
CA GLY A 232 -12.20 -7.09 15.17
C GLY A 232 -13.17 -6.82 16.33
N ASP A 233 -13.00 -5.72 17.05
CA ASP A 233 -13.89 -5.31 18.14
C ASP A 233 -15.30 -4.91 17.63
N ALA A 234 -15.39 -4.41 16.40
CA ALA A 234 -16.67 -4.12 15.73
C ALA A 234 -17.38 -5.38 15.20
N GLY A 235 -16.81 -6.58 15.41
CA GLY A 235 -17.37 -7.84 14.90
C GLY A 235 -17.32 -7.97 13.38
N ILE A 236 -16.57 -7.13 12.70
CA ILE A 236 -16.34 -7.23 11.26
C ILE A 236 -15.24 -8.26 11.05
N ASP A 237 -15.65 -9.49 10.74
CA ASP A 237 -14.72 -10.53 10.31
C ASP A 237 -14.17 -10.19 8.92
N ILE A 238 -12.95 -9.67 8.89
CA ILE A 238 -12.25 -9.30 7.64
C ILE A 238 -12.03 -10.55 6.76
N GLY A 239 -12.01 -11.74 7.35
CA GLY A 239 -11.93 -13.02 6.64
C GLY A 239 -13.26 -13.42 5.99
N ALA A 240 -14.41 -12.99 6.53
CA ALA A 240 -15.73 -13.32 6.00
C ALA A 240 -16.20 -12.34 4.90
N ALA A 241 -15.67 -11.11 4.87
CA ALA A 241 -16.08 -10.08 3.91
C ALA A 241 -15.54 -10.29 2.49
N VAL A 242 -14.48 -11.05 2.34
CA VAL A 242 -14.00 -11.51 1.04
C VAL A 242 -14.36 -12.98 0.90
N LYS A 243 -15.61 -13.29 0.51
CA LYS A 243 -15.75 -14.46 -0.37
C LYS A 243 -14.75 -14.19 -1.48
N PRO A 244 -13.74 -15.07 -1.71
CA PRO A 244 -12.93 -14.92 -2.90
C PRO A 244 -13.95 -14.84 -4.02
N THR A 245 -14.05 -13.69 -4.68
CA THR A 245 -14.59 -13.62 -6.02
C THR A 245 -13.82 -14.73 -6.69
N ALA A 246 -14.50 -15.83 -7.06
CA ALA A 246 -13.86 -16.83 -7.87
C ALA A 246 -13.19 -15.98 -8.96
N GLU A 247 -11.87 -15.86 -8.91
CA GLU A 247 -11.14 -15.42 -10.07
C GLU A 247 -11.73 -16.34 -11.14
N GLU A 248 -12.49 -15.77 -12.05
CA GLU A 248 -12.73 -16.45 -13.31
C GLU A 248 -11.32 -16.70 -13.80
N LEU A 249 -10.87 -17.94 -13.59
CA LEU A 249 -9.66 -18.43 -14.22
C LEU A 249 -9.79 -17.95 -15.66
N PRO A 250 -8.79 -17.26 -16.22
CA PRO A 250 -8.86 -16.73 -17.57
C PRO A 250 -9.40 -17.87 -18.41
N ALA A 251 -10.58 -17.64 -19.02
CA ALA A 251 -11.35 -18.67 -19.72
C ALA A 251 -10.34 -19.51 -20.47
N THR A 252 -10.22 -20.78 -20.09
CA THR A 252 -9.25 -21.73 -20.62
C THR A 252 -9.14 -21.46 -22.08
N ALA A 253 -7.96 -21.16 -22.58
CA ALA A 253 -7.71 -20.70 -23.93
C ALA A 253 -8.60 -21.52 -24.87
N GLY A 254 -9.60 -20.86 -25.47
CA GLY A 254 -10.61 -21.55 -26.25
C GLY A 254 -9.87 -22.44 -27.23
N PHE A 255 -10.37 -23.63 -27.47
CA PHE A 255 -9.78 -24.59 -28.39
C PHE A 255 -9.22 -23.86 -29.63
N GLN A 256 -7.89 -23.89 -29.80
CA GLN A 256 -7.26 -23.38 -31.00
C GLN A 256 -7.12 -24.53 -31.97
N GLY A 257 -8.00 -24.56 -32.98
CA GLY A 257 -7.91 -25.49 -34.08
C GLY A 257 -6.56 -25.38 -34.81
N LEU A 258 -6.08 -26.47 -35.35
CA LEU A 258 -4.90 -26.48 -36.20
C LEU A 258 -5.19 -25.84 -37.55
N ALA A 259 -4.24 -25.10 -38.11
CA ALA A 259 -4.35 -24.56 -39.48
C ALA A 259 -4.26 -25.65 -40.56
N GLY A 260 -3.91 -26.90 -40.16
CA GLY A 260 -3.81 -28.07 -41.01
C GLY A 260 -3.40 -29.32 -40.23
N PRO A 261 -3.53 -30.52 -40.78
CA PRO A 261 -3.21 -31.76 -40.11
C PRO A 261 -1.69 -31.87 -39.82
N ARG A 262 -1.33 -32.37 -38.66
CA ARG A 262 0.05 -32.71 -38.32
C ARG A 262 0.36 -34.13 -38.78
N GLY A 263 0.85 -34.30 -39.99
CA GLY A 263 1.07 -35.59 -40.61
C GLY A 263 -0.14 -36.08 -41.46
N THR A 264 -0.46 -37.36 -41.41
CA THR A 264 -1.68 -37.93 -42.04
C THR A 264 -2.86 -37.65 -41.12
N ALA A 265 -3.92 -37.01 -41.65
CA ALA A 265 -5.18 -36.79 -40.90
C ALA A 265 -5.81 -38.13 -40.52
N ASP A 266 -6.36 -38.21 -39.33
CA ASP A 266 -7.07 -39.39 -38.85
C ASP A 266 -8.47 -39.46 -39.46
N ASP A 267 -9.00 -40.69 -39.67
CA ASP A 267 -10.37 -40.90 -40.15
C ASP A 267 -11.37 -40.68 -39.03
N LEU A 268 -11.89 -39.45 -38.93
CA LEU A 268 -12.87 -39.06 -37.91
C LEU A 268 -14.23 -39.77 -38.07
N LYS A 269 -14.50 -40.45 -39.19
CA LYS A 269 -15.72 -41.24 -39.39
C LYS A 269 -15.79 -42.48 -38.50
N LYS A 270 -14.71 -42.87 -37.86
CA LYS A 270 -14.68 -43.92 -36.82
C LYS A 270 -15.43 -43.54 -35.57
N LEU A 271 -15.68 -42.23 -35.36
CA LEU A 271 -16.49 -41.74 -34.25
C LEU A 271 -17.97 -41.91 -34.57
N THR A 272 -18.75 -42.41 -33.62
CA THR A 272 -20.17 -42.72 -33.79
C THR A 272 -21.00 -41.50 -34.17
N GLY A 273 -21.56 -41.47 -35.36
CA GLY A 273 -22.43 -40.40 -35.87
C GLY A 273 -21.70 -39.29 -36.62
N VAL A 274 -20.40 -39.46 -36.92
CA VAL A 274 -19.66 -38.57 -37.79
C VAL A 274 -19.83 -39.02 -39.23
N SER A 275 -20.55 -38.23 -40.02
CA SER A 275 -20.68 -38.40 -41.50
C SER A 275 -19.59 -37.59 -42.21
N GLY A 276 -19.41 -37.84 -43.52
CA GLY A 276 -18.42 -37.08 -44.30
C GLY A 276 -18.65 -35.56 -44.34
N GLU A 277 -19.90 -35.11 -44.10
CA GLU A 277 -20.21 -33.67 -43.95
C GLU A 277 -19.78 -33.13 -42.60
N ILE A 278 -19.94 -33.92 -41.54
CA ILE A 278 -19.56 -33.58 -40.18
C ILE A 278 -18.05 -33.57 -40.04
N GLU A 279 -17.33 -34.53 -40.64
CA GLU A 279 -15.88 -34.57 -40.73
C GLU A 279 -15.33 -33.29 -41.38
N LYS A 280 -15.94 -32.81 -42.48
CA LYS A 280 -15.53 -31.57 -43.13
C LYS A 280 -15.68 -30.37 -42.18
N LYS A 281 -16.80 -30.26 -41.48
CA LYS A 281 -17.05 -29.21 -40.50
C LYS A 281 -16.04 -29.26 -39.34
N LEU A 282 -15.68 -30.44 -38.83
CA LEU A 282 -14.63 -30.61 -37.81
C LEU A 282 -13.27 -30.18 -38.34
N ASN A 283 -12.94 -30.51 -39.59
CA ASN A 283 -11.73 -30.08 -40.25
C ASN A 283 -11.69 -28.56 -40.46
N ASP A 284 -12.84 -27.92 -40.79
CA ASP A 284 -12.97 -26.47 -40.91
C ASP A 284 -12.76 -25.76 -39.56
N LEU A 285 -13.07 -26.43 -38.45
CA LEU A 285 -12.79 -26.00 -37.09
C LEU A 285 -11.35 -26.29 -36.62
N GLY A 286 -10.53 -26.90 -37.52
CA GLY A 286 -9.14 -27.23 -37.24
C GLY A 286 -8.93 -28.52 -36.43
N ILE A 287 -9.91 -29.44 -36.44
CA ILE A 287 -9.83 -30.75 -35.79
C ILE A 287 -9.58 -31.81 -36.86
N PHE A 288 -8.38 -32.36 -36.88
CA PHE A 288 -7.91 -33.35 -37.85
C PHE A 288 -7.54 -34.69 -37.24
N HIS A 289 -7.40 -34.74 -35.91
CA HIS A 289 -6.84 -35.89 -35.20
C HIS A 289 -7.71 -36.30 -34.01
N HIS A 290 -7.76 -37.59 -33.69
CA HIS A 290 -8.47 -38.12 -32.51
C HIS A 290 -7.94 -37.55 -31.20
N TRP A 291 -6.62 -37.32 -31.03
CA TRP A 291 -6.05 -36.78 -29.84
C TRP A 291 -6.55 -35.36 -29.52
N GLN A 292 -6.88 -34.54 -30.54
CA GLN A 292 -7.43 -33.20 -30.33
C GLN A 292 -8.81 -33.26 -29.67
N LEU A 293 -9.63 -34.25 -30.03
CA LEU A 293 -10.95 -34.48 -29.38
C LEU A 293 -10.79 -35.10 -27.99
N ALA A 294 -9.77 -35.94 -27.80
CA ALA A 294 -9.51 -36.60 -26.51
C ALA A 294 -9.06 -35.62 -25.40
N GLU A 295 -8.39 -34.52 -25.76
CA GLU A 295 -7.93 -33.48 -24.85
C GLU A 295 -8.98 -32.42 -24.52
N LEU A 296 -10.15 -32.42 -25.19
CA LEU A 296 -11.18 -31.43 -24.93
C LEU A 296 -11.86 -31.63 -23.57
N ASP A 297 -12.12 -30.51 -22.90
CA ASP A 297 -13.04 -30.48 -21.77
C ASP A 297 -14.50 -30.54 -22.22
N SER A 298 -15.43 -31.00 -21.37
CA SER A 298 -16.84 -31.18 -21.71
C SER A 298 -17.50 -29.89 -22.20
N ALA A 299 -17.14 -28.74 -21.65
CA ALA A 299 -17.71 -27.44 -22.05
C ALA A 299 -17.30 -27.04 -23.47
N THR A 300 -16.02 -27.26 -23.85
CA THR A 300 -15.51 -26.99 -25.21
C THR A 300 -16.03 -28.02 -26.20
N ALA A 301 -16.12 -29.29 -25.83
CA ALA A 301 -16.69 -30.33 -26.64
C ALA A 301 -18.16 -30.05 -27.00
N HIS A 302 -18.98 -29.60 -26.03
CA HIS A 302 -20.36 -29.17 -26.28
C HIS A 302 -20.44 -28.00 -27.24
N LYS A 303 -19.61 -26.97 -27.13
CA LYS A 303 -19.57 -25.85 -28.09
C LYS A 303 -19.26 -26.30 -29.51
N ILE A 304 -18.27 -27.18 -29.68
CA ILE A 304 -17.93 -27.78 -30.97
C ILE A 304 -19.12 -28.62 -31.48
N GLY A 305 -19.78 -29.38 -30.61
CA GLY A 305 -20.99 -30.14 -30.94
C GLY A 305 -22.13 -29.24 -31.41
N GLU A 306 -22.32 -28.06 -30.83
CA GLU A 306 -23.33 -27.08 -31.27
C GLU A 306 -23.01 -26.53 -32.67
N GLU A 307 -21.75 -26.17 -32.94
CA GLU A 307 -21.31 -25.66 -34.24
C GLU A 307 -21.46 -26.69 -35.35
N VAL A 308 -21.22 -27.97 -35.04
CA VAL A 308 -21.38 -29.07 -35.98
C VAL A 308 -22.85 -29.53 -36.10
N GLY A 309 -23.72 -29.13 -35.14
CA GLY A 309 -25.14 -29.45 -35.11
C GLY A 309 -25.50 -30.75 -34.36
N LEU A 310 -24.61 -31.30 -33.55
CA LEU A 310 -24.82 -32.54 -32.78
C LEU A 310 -24.33 -32.40 -31.31
N PRO A 311 -24.86 -31.46 -30.52
CA PRO A 311 -24.41 -31.21 -29.16
C PRO A 311 -24.55 -32.41 -28.21
N SER A 312 -25.55 -33.24 -28.41
CA SER A 312 -25.80 -34.43 -27.57
C SER A 312 -24.78 -35.57 -27.74
N ARG A 313 -23.91 -35.47 -28.74
CA ARG A 313 -22.87 -36.50 -29.03
C ARG A 313 -21.44 -36.05 -28.66
N ALA A 314 -21.27 -34.84 -28.26
CA ALA A 314 -19.96 -34.25 -27.97
C ALA A 314 -19.15 -35.06 -26.91
N ASP A 315 -19.77 -35.41 -25.81
CA ASP A 315 -19.14 -36.21 -24.74
C ASP A 315 -18.80 -37.64 -25.18
N ALA A 316 -19.64 -38.23 -26.05
CA ALA A 316 -19.39 -39.54 -26.65
C ALA A 316 -18.18 -39.51 -27.57
N TRP A 317 -18.00 -38.43 -28.36
CA TRP A 317 -16.81 -38.27 -29.21
C TRP A 317 -15.51 -38.17 -28.39
N VAL A 318 -15.54 -37.41 -27.30
CA VAL A 318 -14.38 -37.31 -26.39
C VAL A 318 -14.03 -38.71 -25.81
N ALA A 319 -15.01 -39.45 -25.34
CA ALA A 319 -14.79 -40.78 -24.79
C ALA A 319 -14.26 -41.78 -25.85
N GLN A 320 -14.81 -41.76 -27.06
CA GLN A 320 -14.38 -42.63 -28.16
C GLN A 320 -12.98 -42.21 -28.66
N ALA A 321 -12.69 -40.92 -28.78
CA ALA A 321 -11.38 -40.43 -29.16
C ALA A 321 -10.31 -40.86 -28.16
N LYS A 322 -10.57 -40.83 -26.85
CA LYS A 322 -9.67 -41.34 -25.80
C LYS A 322 -9.39 -42.85 -25.97
N ALA A 323 -10.41 -43.63 -26.31
CA ALA A 323 -10.24 -45.08 -26.56
C ALA A 323 -9.37 -45.34 -27.80
N LEU A 324 -9.61 -44.60 -28.89
CA LEU A 324 -8.87 -44.78 -30.15
C LEU A 324 -7.41 -44.28 -30.06
N THR A 325 -7.11 -43.28 -29.22
CA THR A 325 -5.75 -42.84 -28.98
C THR A 325 -4.97 -43.80 -28.06
N ALA A 326 -5.63 -44.47 -27.11
CA ALA A 326 -5.02 -45.49 -26.26
C ALA A 326 -4.73 -46.84 -27.00
N GLU A 327 -5.40 -47.13 -28.12
CA GLU A 327 -5.11 -48.31 -28.98
C GLU A 327 -3.98 -48.06 -30.00
N ALA A 328 -3.56 -46.79 -30.18
CA ALA A 328 -2.56 -46.38 -31.14
C ALA A 328 -1.15 -46.18 -30.54
N GLU A 329 -1.00 -46.21 -29.19
CA GLU A 329 0.25 -46.27 -28.42
C GLU A 329 0.64 -47.74 -28.20
#